data_173c3121b4d07f2af41ef8fece315add
#
_entry.id   173c3121b4d07f2af41ef8fece315add
#
_cell.length_a   1.000
_cell.length_b   1.000
_cell.length_c   1.000
_cell.angle_alpha   90.00
_cell.angle_beta   90.00
_cell.angle_gamma   90.00
#
_symmetry.space_group_name_H-M   'P 1'
#
loop_
_entity.id
_entity.type
_entity.pdbx_description
1 polymer ?
#
loop_
_entity_poly.entity_id
_entity_poly.type
_entity_poly.pdbx_seq_one_letter_code
_entity_poly.pdbx_strand_id
1 'polypeptide(L)'
;MDAASYVSDNGNVEPRSALIFLGTGCSSAVPNAMCLIQPSDPPCQLCFQSMSIPPDRNPNYRCNTSLLIDYCGSDGEHKYILIDAGKTFREQVLRWFTFHKIPRVDSIVLTHEHADAVLGLDDIRFVLLLPQLDDVSDICIGVKFPYLVQKKLKAGQEVRRVAQLEWRIIENDSKKPFVASGLELVPLPVMHGEDYICLGFLFGDKYRVAYLSDISRFLPDTEHLISKNGGGQLDLLILDTLYKVTLYFWSFKGSHNVHFCLPQTLEALKKLCPKRALLIGMTHEFDHQKDNEFLTEWSRREGIPVQLAHDGLRVPVDL
;
A
#
# COMPACT_ATOMS: atom_id res chain seq x y z
N MET A 1 20.53 -10.12 -6.01
CA MET A 1 21.73 -9.42 -5.50
C MET A 1 21.30 -8.62 -4.30
N ASP A 2 21.73 -9.08 -3.24
CA ASP A 2 21.99 -8.67 -1.89
C ASP A 2 21.27 -7.43 -1.34
N ALA A 3 20.41 -7.72 -0.37
CA ALA A 3 20.04 -6.77 0.68
C ALA A 3 21.35 -6.40 1.42
N ALA A 4 21.93 -5.25 1.09
CA ALA A 4 23.04 -4.70 1.83
C ALA A 4 22.59 -4.41 3.26
N SER A 5 22.94 -5.30 4.17
CA SER A 5 22.93 -5.04 5.60
C SER A 5 23.98 -3.98 5.89
N TYR A 6 23.55 -2.75 6.11
CA TYR A 6 24.40 -1.74 6.75
C TYR A 6 24.59 -2.15 8.23
N VAL A 7 25.63 -2.91 8.48
CA VAL A 7 26.15 -3.11 9.84
C VAL A 7 27.06 -1.90 10.12
N SER A 8 26.68 -1.05 11.06
CA SER A 8 27.61 -0.08 11.64
C SER A 8 28.64 -0.83 12.45
N ASP A 9 29.90 -0.38 12.42
CA ASP A 9 31.09 -1.04 12.99
C ASP A 9 31.10 -1.23 14.52
N ASN A 10 29.98 -0.94 15.22
CA ASN A 10 29.87 -1.00 16.70
C ASN A 10 28.75 -1.91 17.24
N GLY A 11 28.24 -2.85 16.45
CA GLY A 11 27.36 -3.90 17.00
C GLY A 11 25.99 -3.47 17.57
N ASN A 12 25.70 -2.18 17.71
CA ASN A 12 24.38 -1.67 18.08
C ASN A 12 23.63 -1.25 16.81
N VAL A 13 22.73 -2.07 16.35
CA VAL A 13 21.72 -1.68 15.36
C VAL A 13 20.78 -0.74 16.11
N GLU A 14 20.86 0.57 15.86
CA GLU A 14 19.84 1.50 16.36
C GLU A 14 18.46 1.05 15.82
N PRO A 15 17.43 1.01 16.69
CA PRO A 15 16.09 0.67 16.27
C PRO A 15 15.63 1.71 15.23
N ARG A 16 15.25 1.25 14.04
CA ARG A 16 14.81 2.10 12.93
C ARG A 16 13.44 1.65 12.45
N SER A 17 12.60 2.62 12.09
CA SER A 17 11.35 2.36 11.40
C SER A 17 11.60 1.71 10.04
N ALA A 18 10.60 1.00 9.53
CA ALA A 18 10.66 0.43 8.19
C ALA A 18 9.28 0.37 7.53
N LEU A 19 9.27 0.40 6.23
CA LEU A 19 8.09 0.13 5.40
C LEU A 19 8.19 -1.28 4.84
N ILE A 20 7.14 -2.10 5.03
CA ILE A 20 7.09 -3.48 4.56
C ILE A 20 5.91 -3.60 3.60
N PHE A 21 6.19 -3.89 2.33
CA PHE A 21 5.20 -4.06 1.30
C PHE A 21 4.60 -5.47 1.41
N LEU A 22 3.41 -5.59 1.98
CA LEU A 22 2.73 -6.88 2.13
C LEU A 22 2.15 -7.36 0.81
N GLY A 23 1.71 -6.42 -0.03
CA GLY A 23 1.21 -6.66 -1.36
C GLY A 23 1.42 -5.44 -2.25
N THR A 24 1.67 -5.68 -3.54
CA THR A 24 2.01 -4.65 -4.53
C THR A 24 1.18 -4.78 -5.82
N GLY A 25 0.18 -5.66 -5.81
CA GLY A 25 -0.65 -5.96 -6.94
C GLY A 25 -2.00 -5.27 -6.92
N CYS A 26 -2.64 -5.23 -8.06
CA CYS A 26 -3.97 -4.67 -8.27
C CYS A 26 -5.07 -5.51 -7.61
N SER A 27 -6.32 -5.10 -7.80
CA SER A 27 -7.52 -5.77 -7.27
C SER A 27 -7.62 -7.27 -7.64
N SER A 28 -7.18 -7.68 -8.84
CA SER A 28 -7.18 -9.09 -9.26
C SER A 28 -6.01 -9.91 -8.71
N ALA A 29 -5.02 -9.27 -8.10
CA ALA A 29 -3.73 -9.86 -7.73
C ALA A 29 -2.95 -10.45 -8.94
N VAL A 30 -1.77 -11.04 -8.71
CA VAL A 30 -1.01 -11.81 -9.70
C VAL A 30 -0.55 -13.10 -9.02
N PRO A 31 -0.88 -14.29 -9.57
CA PRO A 31 -1.44 -14.54 -10.90
C PRO A 31 -2.90 -14.09 -11.04
N ASN A 32 -3.25 -13.62 -12.25
CA ASN A 32 -4.64 -13.35 -12.59
C ASN A 32 -5.36 -14.67 -12.91
N ALA A 33 -6.47 -14.94 -12.21
CA ALA A 33 -7.21 -16.19 -12.35
C ALA A 33 -7.71 -16.45 -13.79
N MET A 34 -8.12 -15.40 -14.51
CA MET A 34 -8.59 -15.54 -15.89
C MET A 34 -7.50 -16.07 -16.83
N CYS A 35 -6.23 -15.64 -16.63
CA CYS A 35 -5.12 -16.15 -17.42
C CYS A 35 -4.87 -17.66 -17.25
N LEU A 36 -5.30 -18.22 -16.12
CA LEU A 36 -5.10 -19.63 -15.79
C LEU A 36 -6.31 -20.49 -16.19
N ILE A 37 -7.53 -19.95 -16.06
CA ILE A 37 -8.79 -20.65 -16.37
C ILE A 37 -9.08 -20.61 -17.87
N GLN A 38 -8.80 -19.46 -18.52
CA GLN A 38 -9.00 -19.24 -19.95
C GLN A 38 -7.72 -18.65 -20.56
N PRO A 39 -6.66 -19.45 -20.71
CA PRO A 39 -5.39 -18.94 -21.21
C PRO A 39 -5.51 -18.41 -22.63
N SER A 40 -4.87 -17.28 -22.87
CA SER A 40 -4.68 -16.73 -24.23
C SER A 40 -3.69 -17.60 -25.04
N ASP A 41 -3.61 -17.35 -26.34
CA ASP A 41 -2.59 -17.95 -27.18
C ASP A 41 -1.71 -16.80 -27.77
N PRO A 42 -0.41 -16.69 -27.37
CA PRO A 42 0.28 -17.49 -26.37
C PRO A 42 -0.18 -17.19 -24.92
N PRO A 43 -0.01 -18.15 -23.97
CA PRO A 43 -0.45 -17.99 -22.60
C PRO A 43 0.41 -16.95 -21.84
N CYS A 44 -0.20 -16.31 -20.83
CA CYS A 44 0.47 -15.33 -19.98
C CYS A 44 1.60 -15.97 -19.17
N GLN A 45 2.84 -15.72 -19.55
CA GLN A 45 4.03 -16.32 -18.92
C GLN A 45 4.13 -15.98 -17.43
N LEU A 46 3.85 -14.74 -17.02
CA LEU A 46 3.94 -14.31 -15.61
C LEU A 46 2.94 -15.04 -14.72
N CYS A 47 1.68 -15.16 -15.16
CA CYS A 47 0.67 -15.89 -14.40
C CYS A 47 1.00 -17.39 -14.28
N PHE A 48 1.47 -18.02 -15.35
CA PHE A 48 1.89 -19.42 -15.31
C PHE A 48 3.13 -19.66 -14.45
N GLN A 49 4.14 -18.80 -14.53
CA GLN A 49 5.32 -18.87 -13.66
C GLN A 49 4.96 -18.71 -12.19
N SER A 50 3.98 -17.88 -11.89
CA SER A 50 3.51 -17.66 -10.51
C SER A 50 2.88 -18.90 -9.87
N MET A 51 2.52 -19.92 -10.65
CA MET A 51 2.04 -21.21 -10.16
C MET A 51 3.17 -22.19 -9.83
N SER A 52 4.36 -21.99 -10.35
CA SER A 52 5.49 -22.93 -10.21
C SER A 52 6.62 -22.38 -9.35
N ILE A 53 6.79 -21.06 -9.30
CA ILE A 53 7.82 -20.40 -8.48
C ILE A 53 7.19 -20.04 -7.13
N PRO A 54 7.80 -20.42 -5.99
CA PRO A 54 7.32 -20.03 -4.67
C PRO A 54 7.18 -18.51 -4.56
N PRO A 55 6.07 -17.99 -4.02
CA PRO A 55 5.79 -16.56 -3.97
C PRO A 55 6.85 -15.70 -3.27
N ASP A 56 7.52 -16.25 -2.25
CA ASP A 56 8.64 -15.60 -1.54
C ASP A 56 9.91 -15.44 -2.40
N ARG A 57 9.97 -16.11 -3.55
CA ARG A 57 11.07 -16.05 -4.52
C ARG A 57 10.66 -15.47 -5.87
N ASN A 58 9.40 -15.07 -5.99
CA ASN A 58 8.84 -14.57 -7.24
C ASN A 58 8.36 -13.13 -7.09
N PRO A 59 9.15 -12.11 -7.48
CA PRO A 59 8.74 -10.72 -7.38
C PRO A 59 7.57 -10.35 -8.33
N ASN A 60 7.18 -11.27 -9.20
CA ASN A 60 6.00 -11.15 -10.05
C ASN A 60 4.72 -11.72 -9.40
N TYR A 61 4.84 -12.43 -8.26
CA TYR A 61 3.68 -12.79 -7.46
C TYR A 61 3.28 -11.58 -6.62
N ARG A 62 2.03 -11.11 -6.79
CA ARG A 62 1.58 -9.86 -6.15
C ARG A 62 0.22 -10.06 -5.51
N CYS A 63 0.19 -9.94 -4.18
CA CYS A 63 -1.05 -9.82 -3.40
C CYS A 63 -1.67 -8.43 -3.59
N ASN A 64 -2.92 -8.23 -3.15
CA ASN A 64 -3.55 -6.91 -3.16
C ASN A 64 -2.68 -5.89 -2.43
N THR A 65 -2.65 -4.67 -2.93
CA THR A 65 -1.84 -3.58 -2.37
C THR A 65 -2.11 -3.41 -0.87
N SER A 66 -1.04 -3.46 -0.08
CA SER A 66 -1.06 -3.29 1.38
C SER A 66 0.34 -2.94 1.87
N LEU A 67 0.44 -2.00 2.79
CA LEU A 67 1.69 -1.55 3.40
C LEU A 67 1.64 -1.70 4.91
N LEU A 68 2.68 -2.26 5.51
CA LEU A 68 2.88 -2.24 6.96
C LEU A 68 3.98 -1.23 7.29
N ILE A 69 3.68 -0.30 8.18
CA ILE A 69 4.66 0.62 8.78
C ILE A 69 5.10 0.02 10.11
N ASP A 70 6.35 -0.40 10.18
CA ASP A 70 7.04 -0.76 11.43
C ASP A 70 7.61 0.55 12.00
N TYR A 71 6.81 1.24 12.82
CA TYR A 71 7.15 2.53 13.42
C TYR A 71 7.88 2.35 14.72
N CYS A 72 9.11 2.84 14.80
CA CYS A 72 9.90 2.89 16.01
C CYS A 72 9.75 4.26 16.66
N GLY A 73 9.05 4.31 17.79
CA GLY A 73 8.86 5.54 18.55
C GLY A 73 10.15 6.06 19.21
N SER A 74 10.11 7.26 19.77
CA SER A 74 11.23 7.86 20.49
C SER A 74 11.63 7.10 21.76
N ASP A 75 10.74 6.22 22.25
CA ASP A 75 10.98 5.30 23.37
C ASP A 75 11.68 3.98 22.96
N GLY A 76 11.91 3.81 21.64
CA GLY A 76 12.46 2.59 21.04
C GLY A 76 11.45 1.46 20.91
N GLU A 77 10.17 1.68 21.24
CA GLU A 77 9.13 0.68 21.03
C GLU A 77 8.66 0.66 19.56
N HIS A 78 8.46 -0.55 19.05
CA HIS A 78 7.92 -0.77 17.71
C HIS A 78 6.40 -0.89 17.74
N LYS A 79 5.73 -0.10 16.90
CA LYS A 79 4.29 -0.13 16.61
C LYS A 79 4.06 -0.46 15.14
N TYR A 80 3.11 -1.33 14.89
CA TYR A 80 2.85 -1.87 13.56
C TYR A 80 1.51 -1.32 13.03
N ILE A 81 1.60 -0.42 12.07
CA ILE A 81 0.46 0.26 11.45
C ILE A 81 0.24 -0.35 10.07
N LEU A 82 -0.91 -0.95 9.85
CA LEU A 82 -1.28 -1.56 8.58
C LEU A 82 -2.11 -0.58 7.75
N ILE A 83 -1.73 -0.35 6.49
CA ILE A 83 -2.55 0.34 5.50
C ILE A 83 -3.16 -0.71 4.57
N ASP A 84 -4.48 -0.81 4.59
CA ASP A 84 -5.34 -1.74 3.85
C ASP A 84 -5.14 -3.23 4.18
N ALA A 85 -6.27 -3.94 4.24
CA ALA A 85 -6.36 -5.39 4.44
C ALA A 85 -7.33 -6.00 3.41
N GLY A 86 -6.84 -6.22 2.20
CA GLY A 86 -7.62 -6.73 1.08
C GLY A 86 -7.86 -8.25 1.10
N LYS A 87 -8.45 -8.78 0.03
CA LYS A 87 -8.84 -10.21 -0.11
C LYS A 87 -7.69 -11.21 0.12
N THR A 88 -6.45 -10.78 -0.11
CA THR A 88 -5.25 -11.63 0.02
C THR A 88 -4.53 -11.44 1.37
N PHE A 89 -5.13 -10.73 2.33
CA PHE A 89 -4.49 -10.37 3.59
C PHE A 89 -4.01 -11.61 4.38
N ARG A 90 -4.83 -12.65 4.48
CA ARG A 90 -4.43 -13.91 5.14
C ARG A 90 -3.13 -14.50 4.56
N GLU A 91 -3.00 -14.46 3.25
CA GLU A 91 -1.81 -14.94 2.55
C GLU A 91 -0.58 -14.07 2.84
N GLN A 92 -0.77 -12.75 2.87
CA GLN A 92 0.26 -11.77 3.23
C GLN A 92 0.78 -12.00 4.66
N VAL A 93 -0.13 -12.20 5.62
CA VAL A 93 0.24 -12.49 7.02
C VAL A 93 1.04 -13.78 7.14
N LEU A 94 0.53 -14.88 6.60
CA LEU A 94 1.19 -16.18 6.69
C LEU A 94 2.61 -16.17 6.10
N ARG A 95 2.86 -15.33 5.10
CA ARG A 95 4.15 -15.21 4.42
C ARG A 95 5.05 -14.17 5.08
N TRP A 96 4.59 -12.93 5.13
CA TRP A 96 5.45 -11.81 5.44
C TRP A 96 5.54 -11.48 6.93
N PHE A 97 4.50 -11.73 7.73
CA PHE A 97 4.61 -11.57 9.18
C PHE A 97 5.57 -12.61 9.76
N THR A 98 5.50 -13.85 9.28
CA THR A 98 6.44 -14.89 9.71
C THR A 98 7.87 -14.59 9.27
N PHE A 99 8.07 -14.14 8.04
CA PHE A 99 9.40 -13.82 7.49
C PHE A 99 10.05 -12.62 8.21
N HIS A 100 9.31 -11.52 8.37
CA HIS A 100 9.81 -10.30 9.03
C HIS A 100 9.66 -10.33 10.55
N LYS A 101 9.12 -11.41 11.13
CA LYS A 101 8.87 -11.58 12.57
C LYS A 101 7.98 -10.49 13.15
N ILE A 102 6.94 -10.10 12.44
CA ILE A 102 5.94 -9.10 12.86
C ILE A 102 5.02 -9.79 13.88
N PRO A 103 4.97 -9.32 15.15
CA PRO A 103 4.26 -10.04 16.20
C PRO A 103 2.76 -9.72 16.24
N ARG A 104 2.33 -8.54 15.73
CA ARG A 104 0.96 -8.02 15.83
C ARG A 104 0.73 -6.87 14.85
N VAL A 105 -0.49 -6.38 14.83
CA VAL A 105 -0.87 -5.09 14.24
C VAL A 105 -1.43 -4.21 15.37
N ASP A 106 -0.98 -2.97 15.50
CA ASP A 106 -1.42 -2.03 16.54
C ASP A 106 -2.50 -1.08 16.02
N SER A 107 -2.47 -0.71 14.75
CA SER A 107 -3.49 0.12 14.07
C SER A 107 -3.70 -0.33 12.65
N ILE A 108 -4.91 -0.09 12.12
CA ILE A 108 -5.24 -0.29 10.72
C ILE A 108 -5.81 1.02 10.18
N VAL A 109 -5.28 1.45 9.06
CA VAL A 109 -5.71 2.63 8.32
C VAL A 109 -6.23 2.17 6.96
N LEU A 110 -7.41 2.60 6.58
CA LEU A 110 -8.04 2.22 5.32
C LEU A 110 -8.01 3.40 4.35
N THR A 111 -7.62 3.14 3.12
CA THR A 111 -7.61 4.15 2.04
C THR A 111 -9.00 4.36 1.47
N HIS A 112 -9.78 3.29 1.33
CA HIS A 112 -11.12 3.28 0.77
C HIS A 112 -11.84 1.94 1.04
N GLU A 113 -13.09 1.79 0.61
CA GLU A 113 -13.98 0.67 0.95
C GLU A 113 -14.02 -0.47 -0.07
N HIS A 114 -13.18 -0.45 -1.11
CA HIS A 114 -13.17 -1.51 -2.10
C HIS A 114 -12.69 -2.86 -1.53
N ALA A 115 -13.08 -3.93 -2.19
CA ALA A 115 -12.82 -5.30 -1.74
C ALA A 115 -11.33 -5.61 -1.53
N ASP A 116 -10.46 -5.04 -2.33
CA ASP A 116 -9.01 -5.20 -2.28
C ASP A 116 -8.33 -4.39 -1.16
N ALA A 117 -9.07 -3.47 -0.52
CA ALA A 117 -8.62 -2.74 0.66
C ALA A 117 -9.21 -3.28 1.97
N VAL A 118 -10.43 -3.89 1.96
CA VAL A 118 -11.14 -4.18 3.22
C VAL A 118 -11.55 -5.63 3.45
N LEU A 119 -11.62 -6.51 2.43
CA LEU A 119 -12.19 -7.85 2.63
C LEU A 119 -11.33 -8.82 3.44
N GLY A 120 -10.09 -8.48 3.77
CA GLY A 120 -9.24 -9.22 4.69
C GLY A 120 -9.44 -8.87 6.17
N LEU A 121 -10.33 -7.93 6.49
CA LEU A 121 -10.62 -7.52 7.87
C LEU A 121 -11.13 -8.66 8.76
N ASP A 122 -11.73 -9.71 8.19
CA ASP A 122 -12.13 -10.89 8.96
C ASP A 122 -10.93 -11.62 9.58
N ASP A 123 -9.82 -11.71 8.86
CA ASP A 123 -8.59 -12.36 9.33
C ASP A 123 -7.80 -11.51 10.36
N ILE A 124 -8.08 -10.23 10.43
CA ILE A 124 -7.42 -9.29 11.35
C ILE A 124 -7.60 -9.68 12.81
N ARG A 125 -8.77 -10.18 13.20
CA ARG A 125 -9.08 -10.62 14.58
C ARG A 125 -8.08 -11.62 15.17
N PHE A 126 -7.29 -12.31 14.34
CA PHE A 126 -6.26 -13.25 14.77
C PHE A 126 -4.88 -12.61 14.96
N VAL A 127 -4.69 -11.40 14.45
CA VAL A 127 -3.41 -10.68 14.42
C VAL A 127 -3.39 -9.52 15.39
N LEU A 128 -4.55 -9.17 15.95
CA LEU A 128 -4.72 -8.03 16.84
C LEU A 128 -4.69 -8.43 18.29
N LEU A 129 -3.84 -7.76 19.07
CA LEU A 129 -3.89 -7.83 20.55
C LEU A 129 -4.79 -6.77 21.17
N LEU A 130 -5.26 -5.77 20.49
CA LEU A 130 -6.23 -4.71 20.81
C LEU A 130 -5.90 -3.48 19.95
N PRO A 131 -6.49 -3.29 18.77
CA PRO A 131 -6.17 -2.14 17.96
C PRO A 131 -7.13 -0.98 18.16
N GLN A 132 -6.60 0.20 17.96
CA GLN A 132 -7.36 1.35 17.53
C GLN A 132 -7.43 1.33 16.01
N LEU A 133 -8.62 1.41 15.45
CA LEU A 133 -8.83 1.54 14.01
C LEU A 133 -9.20 2.97 13.69
N ASP A 134 -8.44 3.57 12.81
CA ASP A 134 -8.75 4.87 12.21
C ASP A 134 -9.40 4.64 10.84
N ASP A 135 -10.62 5.13 10.61
CA ASP A 135 -11.60 4.62 9.63
C ASP A 135 -11.86 5.51 8.39
N VAL A 136 -12.36 4.87 7.32
CA VAL A 136 -12.82 5.52 6.08
C VAL A 136 -14.34 5.53 5.90
N SER A 137 -15.12 4.65 6.47
CA SER A 137 -16.58 4.76 6.51
C SER A 137 -17.25 3.72 7.41
N ASP A 138 -17.77 4.17 8.53
CA ASP A 138 -18.54 3.38 9.51
C ASP A 138 -19.67 2.55 8.88
N ILE A 139 -20.34 3.06 7.86
CA ILE A 139 -21.56 2.47 7.31
C ILE A 139 -21.23 1.22 6.48
N CYS A 140 -20.22 1.27 5.62
CA CYS A 140 -19.92 0.17 4.72
C CYS A 140 -19.33 -1.03 5.48
N ILE A 141 -18.43 -0.79 6.41
CA ILE A 141 -17.80 -1.85 7.22
C ILE A 141 -18.78 -2.47 8.19
N GLY A 142 -19.64 -1.66 8.83
CA GLY A 142 -20.70 -2.16 9.70
C GLY A 142 -21.71 -3.07 9.00
N VAL A 143 -21.95 -2.88 7.71
CA VAL A 143 -22.80 -3.78 6.89
C VAL A 143 -22.05 -5.06 6.51
N LYS A 144 -20.79 -4.99 6.10
CA LYS A 144 -19.97 -6.15 5.68
C LYS A 144 -19.50 -6.97 6.88
N PHE A 145 -19.11 -6.32 7.97
CA PHE A 145 -18.51 -6.94 9.16
C PHE A 145 -19.18 -6.45 10.46
N PRO A 146 -20.48 -6.71 10.67
CA PRO A 146 -21.22 -6.16 11.82
C PRO A 146 -20.69 -6.63 13.18
N TYR A 147 -19.88 -7.68 13.21
CA TYR A 147 -19.25 -8.22 14.42
C TYR A 147 -17.95 -7.50 14.79
N LEU A 148 -17.33 -6.77 13.86
CA LEU A 148 -16.13 -5.96 14.11
C LEU A 148 -16.50 -4.56 14.67
N VAL A 149 -17.75 -4.13 14.53
CA VAL A 149 -18.23 -2.84 15.03
C VAL A 149 -18.78 -3.02 16.43
N GLN A 150 -18.34 -2.19 17.39
CA GLN A 150 -18.83 -2.21 18.76
C GLN A 150 -20.34 -1.92 18.80
N LYS A 151 -21.12 -2.91 19.18
CA LYS A 151 -22.54 -2.70 19.54
C LYS A 151 -22.61 -2.30 21.01
N LYS A 152 -23.30 -1.19 21.34
CA LYS A 152 -23.67 -0.88 22.73
C LYS A 152 -24.43 -2.07 23.30
N LEU A 153 -23.81 -2.77 24.27
CA LEU A 153 -24.45 -3.92 24.94
C LEU A 153 -25.66 -3.44 25.72
N LYS A 154 -26.78 -4.17 25.58
CA LYS A 154 -27.93 -4.00 26.45
C LYS A 154 -27.61 -4.58 27.82
N ALA A 155 -28.13 -3.96 28.88
CA ALA A 155 -27.94 -4.44 30.26
C ALA A 155 -28.34 -5.92 30.37
N GLY A 156 -27.40 -6.79 30.83
CA GLY A 156 -27.60 -8.23 30.99
C GLY A 156 -27.17 -9.11 29.81
N GLN A 157 -26.58 -8.56 28.74
CA GLN A 157 -25.99 -9.39 27.68
C GLN A 157 -24.58 -9.84 28.05
N GLU A 158 -24.29 -11.13 27.92
CA GLU A 158 -22.94 -11.66 28.04
C GLU A 158 -22.06 -11.18 26.89
N VAL A 159 -20.86 -10.69 27.24
CA VAL A 159 -19.84 -10.29 26.28
C VAL A 159 -19.28 -11.54 25.62
N ARG A 160 -19.62 -11.81 24.38
CA ARG A 160 -18.86 -12.76 23.57
C ARG A 160 -17.48 -12.13 23.32
N ARG A 161 -16.39 -12.84 23.59
CA ARG A 161 -15.01 -12.43 23.24
C ARG A 161 -14.82 -12.48 21.73
N VAL A 162 -15.32 -11.46 21.04
CA VAL A 162 -14.99 -11.16 19.66
C VAL A 162 -14.05 -9.95 19.71
N ALA A 163 -13.02 -9.91 18.90
CA ALA A 163 -12.18 -8.74 18.77
C ALA A 163 -13.08 -7.52 18.47
N GLN A 164 -13.07 -6.55 19.36
CA GLN A 164 -13.84 -5.31 19.19
C GLN A 164 -12.87 -4.26 18.70
N LEU A 165 -13.17 -3.69 17.54
CA LEU A 165 -12.39 -2.63 16.94
C LEU A 165 -12.98 -1.28 17.35
N GLU A 166 -12.14 -0.35 17.76
CA GLU A 166 -12.52 1.04 17.93
C GLU A 166 -12.35 1.74 16.57
N TRP A 167 -13.46 2.23 16.01
CA TRP A 167 -13.49 2.88 14.71
C TRP A 167 -13.40 4.39 14.87
N ARG A 168 -12.55 5.02 14.05
CA ARG A 168 -12.42 6.46 13.94
C ARG A 168 -12.51 6.86 12.47
N ILE A 169 -13.29 7.90 12.18
CA ILE A 169 -13.48 8.43 10.83
C ILE A 169 -12.33 9.37 10.51
N ILE A 170 -11.62 9.09 9.42
CA ILE A 170 -10.64 9.99 8.84
C ILE A 170 -11.36 10.91 7.86
N GLU A 171 -11.25 12.22 8.09
CA GLU A 171 -11.82 13.20 7.17
C GLU A 171 -10.93 13.34 5.91
N ASN A 172 -11.56 13.54 4.76
CA ASN A 172 -10.86 13.78 3.49
C ASN A 172 -10.30 15.21 3.38
N ASP A 173 -9.60 15.65 4.41
CA ASP A 173 -9.04 17.01 4.54
C ASP A 173 -7.59 16.94 5.01
N SER A 174 -6.66 17.34 4.16
CA SER A 174 -5.22 17.37 4.48
C SER A 174 -4.84 18.33 5.62
N LYS A 175 -5.75 19.19 6.05
CA LYS A 175 -5.58 20.08 7.21
C LYS A 175 -5.97 19.43 8.54
N LYS A 176 -6.42 18.19 8.48
CA LYS A 176 -6.85 17.40 9.66
C LYS A 176 -6.02 16.14 9.81
N PRO A 177 -4.74 16.26 10.21
CA PRO A 177 -3.90 15.11 10.50
C PRO A 177 -4.50 14.30 11.66
N PHE A 178 -4.16 13.02 11.71
CA PHE A 178 -4.53 12.12 12.79
C PHE A 178 -3.33 11.29 13.23
N VAL A 179 -3.43 10.66 14.40
CA VAL A 179 -2.35 9.85 14.96
C VAL A 179 -2.78 8.39 15.02
N ALA A 180 -2.02 7.51 14.37
CA ALA A 180 -2.15 6.07 14.46
C ALA A 180 -0.94 5.49 15.19
N SER A 181 -1.16 4.86 16.35
CA SER A 181 -0.10 4.23 17.17
C SER A 181 1.15 5.09 17.39
N GLY A 182 0.95 6.42 17.53
CA GLY A 182 2.03 7.37 17.80
C GLY A 182 2.64 8.04 16.56
N LEU A 183 2.35 7.56 15.35
CA LEU A 183 2.75 8.20 14.10
C LEU A 183 1.63 9.15 13.61
N GLU A 184 1.99 10.40 13.32
CA GLU A 184 1.08 11.35 12.67
C GLU A 184 0.99 11.05 11.16
N LEU A 185 -0.24 10.97 10.65
CA LEU A 185 -0.55 10.82 9.24
C LEU A 185 -1.43 11.99 8.77
N VAL A 186 -1.07 12.57 7.63
CA VAL A 186 -1.85 13.60 6.97
C VAL A 186 -2.63 12.96 5.82
N PRO A 187 -3.98 13.05 5.82
CA PRO A 187 -4.78 12.54 4.72
C PRO A 187 -4.45 13.25 3.41
N LEU A 188 -4.32 12.49 2.34
CA LEU A 188 -4.09 12.97 0.99
C LEU A 188 -5.26 12.55 0.09
N PRO A 189 -6.35 13.33 0.03
CA PRO A 189 -7.47 13.02 -0.84
C PRO A 189 -7.04 13.01 -2.31
N VAL A 190 -7.39 11.95 -3.04
CA VAL A 190 -7.16 11.80 -4.47
C VAL A 190 -8.39 11.26 -5.16
N MET A 191 -8.50 11.44 -6.46
CA MET A 191 -9.59 10.86 -7.23
C MET A 191 -9.26 9.41 -7.63
N HIS A 192 -10.22 8.52 -7.43
CA HIS A 192 -10.21 7.14 -7.91
C HIS A 192 -11.43 6.94 -8.82
N GLY A 193 -11.33 7.42 -10.04
CA GLY A 193 -12.45 7.58 -10.97
C GLY A 193 -12.96 9.02 -11.03
N GLU A 194 -14.20 9.20 -11.52
CA GLU A 194 -14.75 10.54 -11.73
C GLU A 194 -15.24 11.19 -10.42
N ASP A 195 -15.97 10.44 -9.61
CA ASP A 195 -16.72 10.95 -8.45
C ASP A 195 -16.33 10.28 -7.12
N TYR A 196 -15.28 9.45 -7.09
CA TYR A 196 -14.89 8.71 -5.90
C TYR A 196 -13.56 9.21 -5.34
N ILE A 197 -13.55 9.55 -4.04
CA ILE A 197 -12.35 9.98 -3.32
C ILE A 197 -11.74 8.78 -2.61
N CYS A 198 -10.46 8.53 -2.87
CA CYS A 198 -9.61 7.61 -2.13
C CYS A 198 -8.62 8.43 -1.30
N LEU A 199 -8.21 7.91 -0.14
CA LEU A 199 -7.20 8.55 0.69
C LEU A 199 -5.83 7.93 0.46
N GLY A 200 -4.85 8.77 0.19
CA GLY A 200 -3.46 8.47 0.46
C GLY A 200 -3.05 9.06 1.81
N PHE A 201 -1.80 8.88 2.19
CA PHE A 201 -1.26 9.38 3.46
C PHE A 201 0.15 9.91 3.30
N LEU A 202 0.39 11.09 3.92
CA LEU A 202 1.73 11.67 4.08
C LEU A 202 2.14 11.49 5.53
N PHE A 203 3.35 11.02 5.79
CA PHE A 203 3.88 10.80 7.12
C PHE A 203 5.40 10.88 7.17
N GLY A 204 5.94 10.98 8.39
CA GLY A 204 7.36 11.09 8.68
C GLY A 204 7.90 12.52 8.64
N ASP A 205 8.54 12.94 9.75
CA ASP A 205 9.09 14.30 9.89
C ASP A 205 10.47 14.41 9.28
N LYS A 206 11.37 13.48 9.58
CA LYS A 206 12.74 13.47 9.08
C LYS A 206 12.85 12.81 7.71
N TYR A 207 12.07 11.78 7.45
CA TYR A 207 12.01 11.07 6.18
C TYR A 207 10.57 11.08 5.68
N ARG A 208 10.29 11.97 4.78
CA ARG A 208 8.95 12.34 4.32
C ARG A 208 8.44 11.36 3.28
N VAL A 209 7.40 10.60 3.62
CA VAL A 209 6.83 9.54 2.79
C VAL A 209 5.40 9.90 2.38
N ALA A 210 5.07 9.77 1.10
CA ALA A 210 3.69 9.78 0.62
C ALA A 210 3.34 8.40 0.05
N TYR A 211 2.17 7.87 0.45
CA TYR A 211 1.58 6.61 0.00
C TYR A 211 0.26 6.86 -0.71
N LEU A 212 0.14 6.40 -1.96
CA LEU A 212 -1.01 6.62 -2.84
C LEU A 212 -1.27 5.35 -3.66
N SER A 213 -2.20 4.51 -3.21
CA SER A 213 -2.46 3.17 -3.77
C SER A 213 -3.41 3.16 -4.95
N ASP A 214 -4.41 4.03 -4.94
CA ASP A 214 -5.53 4.01 -5.88
C ASP A 214 -5.83 5.44 -6.34
N ILE A 215 -5.24 5.82 -7.46
CA ILE A 215 -5.33 7.20 -7.95
C ILE A 215 -5.50 7.25 -9.47
N SER A 216 -6.46 8.05 -9.92
CA SER A 216 -6.64 8.44 -11.33
C SER A 216 -6.25 9.90 -11.59
N ARG A 217 -6.29 10.74 -10.55
CA ARG A 217 -5.98 12.17 -10.64
C ARG A 217 -5.71 12.75 -9.26
N PHE A 218 -4.70 13.62 -9.18
CA PHE A 218 -4.48 14.45 -7.98
C PHE A 218 -5.53 15.55 -7.85
N LEU A 219 -5.93 15.83 -6.61
CA LEU A 219 -6.58 17.09 -6.26
C LEU A 219 -5.52 18.18 -6.08
N PRO A 220 -5.83 19.45 -6.40
CA PRO A 220 -4.82 20.54 -6.38
C PRO A 220 -4.11 20.69 -5.04
N ASP A 221 -4.84 20.61 -3.93
CA ASP A 221 -4.26 20.74 -2.58
C ASP A 221 -3.31 19.58 -2.25
N THR A 222 -3.71 18.34 -2.55
CA THR A 222 -2.86 17.16 -2.40
C THR A 222 -1.60 17.27 -3.24
N GLU A 223 -1.74 17.61 -4.53
CA GLU A 223 -0.61 17.77 -5.43
C GLU A 223 0.38 18.84 -4.94
N HIS A 224 -0.15 20.01 -4.51
CA HIS A 224 0.69 21.06 -3.94
C HIS A 224 1.44 20.56 -2.70
N LEU A 225 0.75 19.88 -1.78
CA LEU A 225 1.32 19.42 -0.51
C LEU A 225 2.48 18.43 -0.70
N ILE A 226 2.41 17.55 -1.69
CA ILE A 226 3.42 16.51 -1.94
C ILE A 226 4.43 16.88 -3.03
N SER A 227 4.32 18.07 -3.63
CA SER A 227 5.26 18.54 -4.65
C SER A 227 6.48 19.23 -4.01
N LYS A 228 7.65 19.11 -4.66
CA LYS A 228 8.88 19.76 -4.23
C LYS A 228 8.75 21.28 -4.08
N ASN A 229 8.00 21.92 -4.96
CA ASN A 229 7.83 23.37 -5.00
C ASN A 229 6.66 23.87 -4.14
N GLY A 230 5.88 22.98 -3.55
CA GLY A 230 4.76 23.28 -2.67
C GLY A 230 5.07 22.94 -1.21
N GLY A 231 4.58 21.80 -0.74
CA GLY A 231 4.77 21.37 0.65
C GLY A 231 6.16 20.83 0.99
N GLY A 232 7.10 20.76 0.02
CA GLY A 232 8.47 20.27 0.19
C GLY A 232 8.71 18.90 -0.45
N GLN A 233 9.97 18.63 -0.76
CA GLN A 233 10.37 17.42 -1.45
C GLN A 233 10.14 16.17 -0.60
N LEU A 234 9.49 15.15 -1.17
CA LEU A 234 9.37 13.83 -0.57
C LEU A 234 10.71 13.09 -0.64
N ASP A 235 11.03 12.34 0.43
CA ASP A 235 12.12 11.38 0.41
C ASP A 235 11.72 10.11 -0.33
N LEU A 236 10.46 9.68 -0.15
CA LEU A 236 9.90 8.52 -0.84
C LEU A 236 8.45 8.80 -1.26
N LEU A 237 8.15 8.54 -2.52
CA LEU A 237 6.79 8.47 -3.03
C LEU A 237 6.46 7.02 -3.39
N ILE A 238 5.40 6.47 -2.78
CA ILE A 238 4.82 5.17 -3.12
C ILE A 238 3.57 5.46 -3.94
N LEU A 239 3.54 5.02 -5.21
CA LEU A 239 2.54 5.49 -6.16
C LEU A 239 1.97 4.35 -7.02
N ASP A 240 0.68 4.41 -7.26
CA ASP A 240 -0.08 3.52 -8.15
C ASP A 240 0.44 3.50 -9.59
N THR A 241 0.44 2.29 -10.18
CA THR A 241 0.70 2.08 -11.61
C THR A 241 0.05 0.78 -12.09
N LEU A 242 -1.16 0.87 -12.63
CA LEU A 242 -1.99 -0.31 -12.91
C LEU A 242 -1.56 -1.08 -14.17
N TYR A 243 -1.38 -0.39 -15.30
CA TYR A 243 -1.03 -0.95 -16.61
C TYR A 243 0.21 -0.28 -17.21
N LYS A 244 0.93 -1.01 -18.06
CA LYS A 244 2.10 -0.44 -18.77
C LYS A 244 1.72 0.60 -19.81
N VAL A 245 1.00 0.20 -20.81
CA VAL A 245 0.38 1.03 -21.86
C VAL A 245 -0.71 0.18 -22.48
N THR A 246 -1.88 0.66 -22.54
CA THR A 246 -2.94 -0.01 -23.24
C THR A 246 -2.98 0.41 -24.72
N LEU A 247 -2.21 -0.28 -25.56
CA LEU A 247 -2.40 -0.21 -27.02
C LEU A 247 -3.81 -0.65 -27.43
N TYR A 248 -4.50 -1.43 -26.61
CA TYR A 248 -5.89 -1.86 -26.80
C TYR A 248 -6.94 -0.78 -26.50
N PHE A 249 -6.60 0.26 -25.76
CA PHE A 249 -7.53 1.35 -25.42
C PHE A 249 -7.44 2.58 -26.33
N TRP A 250 -6.72 2.50 -27.44
CA TRP A 250 -6.68 3.61 -28.40
C TRP A 250 -8.04 3.89 -29.07
N SER A 251 -9.01 2.99 -28.97
CA SER A 251 -10.40 3.26 -29.36
C SER A 251 -11.25 3.94 -28.27
N PHE A 252 -10.77 3.99 -27.01
CA PHE A 252 -11.38 4.73 -25.91
C PHE A 252 -10.35 5.68 -25.31
N LYS A 253 -10.22 6.87 -25.89
CA LYS A 253 -9.51 8.06 -25.34
C LYS A 253 -8.58 7.84 -24.13
N GLY A 254 -7.59 6.96 -24.24
CA GLY A 254 -6.24 7.21 -23.74
C GLY A 254 -5.93 7.10 -22.23
N SER A 255 -6.83 6.83 -21.30
CA SER A 255 -6.51 6.62 -19.89
C SER A 255 -7.42 5.58 -19.25
N HIS A 256 -6.90 4.82 -18.27
CA HIS A 256 -7.75 4.05 -17.38
C HIS A 256 -8.50 5.04 -16.48
N ASN A 257 -9.83 4.92 -16.39
CA ASN A 257 -10.65 5.95 -15.74
C ASN A 257 -10.48 6.03 -14.22
N VAL A 258 -9.88 5.00 -13.59
CA VAL A 258 -9.82 4.89 -12.12
C VAL A 258 -8.42 4.74 -11.55
N HIS A 259 -7.39 4.45 -12.36
CA HIS A 259 -6.00 4.31 -11.93
C HIS A 259 -5.02 4.98 -12.89
N PHE A 260 -3.85 5.35 -12.39
CA PHE A 260 -2.74 5.71 -13.25
C PHE A 260 -2.21 4.48 -14.01
N CYS A 261 -1.85 4.71 -15.28
CA CYS A 261 -1.00 3.82 -16.05
C CYS A 261 0.45 4.33 -15.99
N LEU A 262 1.43 3.48 -16.32
CA LEU A 262 2.85 3.82 -16.21
C LEU A 262 3.24 5.18 -16.81
N PRO A 263 2.78 5.60 -17.99
CA PRO A 263 3.10 6.92 -18.52
C PRO A 263 2.61 8.07 -17.64
N GLN A 264 1.40 7.96 -17.09
CA GLN A 264 0.82 8.98 -16.20
C GLN A 264 1.58 9.00 -14.86
N THR A 265 1.93 7.84 -14.32
CA THR A 265 2.76 7.71 -13.11
C THR A 265 4.12 8.39 -13.33
N LEU A 266 4.80 8.14 -14.44
CA LEU A 266 6.10 8.75 -14.74
C LEU A 266 6.01 10.28 -14.95
N GLU A 267 4.95 10.79 -15.56
CA GLU A 267 4.71 12.24 -15.66
C GLU A 267 4.43 12.86 -14.30
N ALA A 268 3.66 12.18 -13.43
CA ALA A 268 3.44 12.60 -12.05
C ALA A 268 4.77 12.71 -11.27
N LEU A 269 5.68 11.74 -11.43
CA LEU A 269 6.98 11.78 -10.79
C LEU A 269 7.82 12.99 -11.22
N LYS A 270 7.82 13.33 -12.51
CA LYS A 270 8.50 14.54 -12.99
C LYS A 270 7.96 15.82 -12.35
N LYS A 271 6.62 15.89 -12.22
CA LYS A 271 5.94 17.03 -11.64
C LYS A 271 6.19 17.19 -10.14
N LEU A 272 6.10 16.09 -9.40
CA LEU A 272 6.25 16.07 -7.94
C LEU A 272 7.70 16.11 -7.48
N CYS A 273 8.61 15.56 -8.28
CA CYS A 273 10.06 15.55 -8.05
C CYS A 273 10.48 14.92 -6.70
N PRO A 274 10.04 13.70 -6.35
CA PRO A 274 10.49 13.02 -5.14
C PRO A 274 11.99 12.65 -5.25
N LYS A 275 12.66 12.43 -4.11
CA LYS A 275 14.03 11.90 -4.10
C LYS A 275 14.10 10.44 -4.58
N ARG A 276 13.04 9.66 -4.34
CA ARG A 276 12.88 8.25 -4.78
C ARG A 276 11.40 7.91 -4.94
N ALA A 277 11.08 7.00 -5.86
CA ALA A 277 9.74 6.44 -5.97
C ALA A 277 9.73 4.91 -6.03
N LEU A 278 8.68 4.30 -5.44
CA LEU A 278 8.34 2.89 -5.54
C LEU A 278 6.93 2.74 -6.11
N LEU A 279 6.79 1.92 -7.15
CA LEU A 279 5.52 1.73 -7.85
C LEU A 279 4.79 0.48 -7.34
N ILE A 280 3.48 0.60 -7.16
CA ILE A 280 2.56 -0.42 -6.64
C ILE A 280 1.31 -0.52 -7.51
N GLY A 281 0.36 -1.37 -7.16
CA GLY A 281 -0.94 -1.51 -7.87
C GLY A 281 -0.87 -2.32 -9.17
N MET A 282 0.25 -2.97 -9.45
CA MET A 282 0.59 -3.56 -10.75
C MET A 282 -0.24 -4.78 -11.12
N THR A 283 -0.63 -4.85 -12.40
CA THR A 283 -1.21 -6.05 -13.03
C THR A 283 -0.12 -7.04 -13.48
N HIS A 284 -0.57 -8.16 -14.04
CA HIS A 284 0.29 -9.19 -14.65
C HIS A 284 0.99 -8.75 -15.97
N GLU A 285 0.80 -7.51 -16.40
CA GLU A 285 1.56 -6.95 -17.52
C GLU A 285 3.01 -6.60 -17.14
N PHE A 286 3.25 -6.31 -15.86
CA PHE A 286 4.56 -5.92 -15.36
C PHE A 286 5.45 -7.12 -15.04
N ASP A 287 6.52 -7.27 -15.78
CA ASP A 287 7.64 -8.16 -15.45
C ASP A 287 8.63 -7.41 -14.55
N HIS A 288 8.81 -7.86 -13.33
CA HIS A 288 9.60 -7.14 -12.33
C HIS A 288 11.03 -6.85 -12.80
N GLN A 289 11.68 -7.80 -13.45
CA GLN A 289 13.06 -7.61 -13.90
C GLN A 289 13.12 -6.67 -15.10
N LYS A 290 12.39 -6.98 -16.17
CA LYS A 290 12.44 -6.22 -17.43
C LYS A 290 11.99 -4.77 -17.25
N ASP A 291 10.94 -4.55 -16.44
CA ASP A 291 10.43 -3.21 -16.25
C ASP A 291 11.30 -2.40 -15.29
N ASN A 292 11.99 -3.03 -14.32
CA ASN A 292 13.01 -2.34 -13.54
C ASN A 292 14.25 -1.97 -14.37
N GLU A 293 14.61 -2.74 -15.40
CA GLU A 293 15.65 -2.35 -16.36
C GLU A 293 15.23 -1.07 -17.10
N PHE A 294 14.01 -1.02 -17.65
CA PHE A 294 13.44 0.19 -18.25
C PHE A 294 13.40 1.38 -17.29
N LEU A 295 12.91 1.18 -16.06
CA LEU A 295 12.83 2.22 -15.04
C LEU A 295 14.23 2.71 -14.60
N THR A 296 15.23 1.87 -14.63
CA THR A 296 16.63 2.25 -14.35
C THR A 296 17.16 3.21 -15.41
N GLU A 297 16.89 2.97 -16.69
CA GLU A 297 17.25 3.88 -17.77
C GLU A 297 16.49 5.20 -17.69
N TRP A 298 15.19 5.14 -17.41
CA TRP A 298 14.36 6.31 -17.19
C TRP A 298 14.88 7.14 -16.00
N SER A 299 15.18 6.49 -14.87
CA SER A 299 15.71 7.13 -13.66
C SER A 299 17.03 7.86 -13.93
N ARG A 300 17.90 7.27 -14.72
CA ARG A 300 19.19 7.89 -15.09
C ARG A 300 18.99 9.14 -15.94
N ARG A 301 18.00 9.13 -16.84
CA ARG A 301 17.69 10.24 -17.74
C ARG A 301 17.02 11.39 -16.98
N GLU A 302 16.05 11.09 -16.14
CA GLU A 302 15.22 12.11 -15.44
C GLU A 302 15.78 12.52 -14.07
N GLY A 303 16.77 11.79 -13.54
CA GLY A 303 17.38 12.09 -12.24
C GLY A 303 16.53 11.72 -11.03
N ILE A 304 15.47 10.91 -11.20
CA ILE A 304 14.57 10.45 -10.15
C ILE A 304 14.66 8.93 -10.07
N PRO A 305 15.25 8.33 -9.02
CA PRO A 305 15.28 6.88 -8.81
C PRO A 305 13.88 6.29 -8.68
N VAL A 306 13.51 5.38 -9.59
CA VAL A 306 12.20 4.71 -9.63
C VAL A 306 12.38 3.22 -9.75
N GLN A 307 11.61 2.43 -9.00
CA GLN A 307 11.58 0.98 -9.05
C GLN A 307 10.16 0.44 -8.85
N LEU A 308 9.87 -0.73 -9.39
CA LEU A 308 8.71 -1.50 -8.98
C LEU A 308 8.96 -2.03 -7.56
N ALA A 309 8.00 -1.88 -6.67
CA ALA A 309 8.01 -2.61 -5.41
C ALA A 309 7.66 -4.09 -5.66
N HIS A 310 7.93 -4.95 -4.68
CA HIS A 310 7.51 -6.34 -4.68
C HIS A 310 7.03 -6.74 -3.29
N ASP A 311 6.21 -7.78 -3.23
CA ASP A 311 5.73 -8.33 -1.98
C ASP A 311 6.91 -8.78 -1.10
N GLY A 312 6.88 -8.44 0.18
CA GLY A 312 7.95 -8.73 1.14
C GLY A 312 9.12 -7.74 1.13
N LEU A 313 9.12 -6.72 0.26
CA LEU A 313 10.15 -5.68 0.30
C LEU A 313 10.10 -4.92 1.62
N ARG A 314 11.26 -4.82 2.31
CA ARG A 314 11.46 -4.00 3.51
C ARG A 314 12.36 -2.82 3.18
N VAL A 315 11.90 -1.61 3.46
CA VAL A 315 12.64 -0.36 3.24
C VAL A 315 12.84 0.32 4.60
N PRO A 316 14.07 0.37 5.12
CA PRO A 316 14.38 1.14 6.33
C PRO A 316 14.15 2.64 6.09
N VAL A 317 13.54 3.31 7.08
CA VAL A 317 13.23 4.75 7.05
C VAL A 317 13.45 5.37 8.43
N ASP A 318 13.66 6.68 8.51
CA ASP A 318 13.80 7.45 9.76
C ASP A 318 12.57 8.36 9.91
N LEU A 319 11.47 7.80 10.44
CA LEU A 319 10.19 8.49 10.60
C LEU A 319 10.15 9.39 11.83
#